data_c51d8054dda366d1e9417d0a260159fb
#
_entry.id   c51d8054dda366d1e9417d0a260159fb
#
_cell.length_a   1.000
_cell.length_b   1.000
_cell.length_c   1.000
_cell.angle_alpha   90.00
_cell.angle_beta   90.00
_cell.angle_gamma   90.00
#
_symmetry.space_group_name_H-M   'P 1'
#
loop_
_entity.id
_entity.type
_entity.pdbx_description
1 polymer ?
#
loop_
_entity_poly.entity_id
_entity_poly.type
_entity_poly.pdbx_seq_one_letter_code
_entity_poly.pdbx_strand_id
1 'polypeptide(L)'
;KPLKTKIRGAEKKGIVIHKGNKSNLEYLYFQTKRKYPRDLKYFEDTYEFFNKKKLAEFYYAKLDTSIYLNNVRKEYQKQLDLNNKVNEELLISKKNNTKLINKKIELDKSLNNIKNELIYATNLNRENPNGLIVASAFIIKNTDSATLLMDGYDPKFKRVNAKHLLIWKLIERYSKEGLKQFNLGGINNPLAPQSRYKGLNDFKLSF
;
A
#
# COMPACT_ATOMS: atom_id res chain seq x y z
N LYS A 1 9.78 -7.15 5.44
CA LYS A 1 9.02 -8.14 4.62
C LYS A 1 9.42 -7.98 3.15
N PRO A 2 9.58 -9.08 2.38
CA PRO A 2 9.88 -9.03 0.95
C PRO A 2 8.84 -8.23 0.17
N LEU A 3 9.24 -7.61 -0.94
CA LEU A 3 8.36 -6.80 -1.80
C LEU A 3 7.10 -7.56 -2.22
N LYS A 4 7.25 -8.80 -2.68
CA LYS A 4 6.13 -9.68 -3.08
C LYS A 4 5.06 -9.81 -1.99
N THR A 5 5.47 -9.92 -0.71
CA THR A 5 4.54 -9.99 0.43
C THR A 5 3.79 -8.68 0.64
N LYS A 6 4.47 -7.53 0.46
CA LYS A 6 3.84 -6.21 0.58
C LYS A 6 2.80 -5.99 -0.53
N ILE A 7 3.14 -6.34 -1.78
CA ILE A 7 2.26 -6.22 -2.94
C ILE A 7 1.00 -7.07 -2.76
N ARG A 8 1.16 -8.39 -2.50
CA ARG A 8 0.03 -9.29 -2.24
C ARG A 8 -0.83 -8.84 -1.06
N GLY A 9 -0.19 -8.31 -0.01
CA GLY A 9 -0.90 -7.77 1.15
C GLY A 9 -1.74 -6.54 0.80
N ALA A 10 -1.25 -5.66 -0.07
CA ALA A 10 -1.99 -4.49 -0.54
C ALA A 10 -3.19 -4.89 -1.43
N GLU A 11 -2.98 -5.83 -2.36
CA GLU A 11 -4.07 -6.37 -3.20
C GLU A 11 -5.18 -7.00 -2.35
N LYS A 12 -4.81 -7.84 -1.36
CA LYS A 12 -5.77 -8.44 -0.42
C LYS A 12 -6.55 -7.40 0.40
N LYS A 13 -5.97 -6.22 0.62
CA LYS A 13 -6.65 -5.12 1.32
C LYS A 13 -7.54 -4.26 0.43
N GLY A 14 -7.73 -4.64 -0.83
CA GLY A 14 -8.62 -3.92 -1.74
C GLY A 14 -8.02 -2.62 -2.29
N ILE A 15 -6.68 -2.54 -2.41
CA ILE A 15 -6.04 -1.41 -3.10
C ILE A 15 -6.21 -1.56 -4.61
N VAL A 16 -6.78 -0.55 -5.24
CA VAL A 16 -6.98 -0.46 -6.70
C VAL A 16 -6.19 0.75 -7.23
N ILE A 17 -5.51 0.55 -8.37
CA ILE A 17 -4.73 1.62 -9.02
C ILE A 17 -5.56 2.24 -10.14
N HIS A 18 -5.62 3.58 -10.13
CA HIS A 18 -6.35 4.37 -11.13
C HIS A 18 -5.41 5.35 -11.80
N LYS A 19 -5.65 5.60 -13.09
CA LYS A 19 -5.10 6.76 -13.79
C LYS A 19 -5.95 7.98 -13.43
N GLY A 20 -5.31 9.02 -12.96
CA GLY A 20 -5.93 10.28 -12.62
C GLY A 20 -5.65 11.38 -13.65
N ASN A 21 -6.09 12.56 -13.33
CA ASN A 21 -5.92 13.77 -14.12
C ASN A 21 -5.53 14.96 -13.22
N LYS A 22 -5.52 16.18 -13.78
CA LYS A 22 -5.16 17.39 -13.05
C LYS A 22 -5.95 17.58 -11.75
N SER A 23 -7.27 17.32 -11.75
CA SER A 23 -8.11 17.51 -10.56
C SER A 23 -7.73 16.60 -9.36
N ASN A 24 -6.99 15.54 -9.62
CA ASN A 24 -6.53 14.63 -8.57
C ASN A 24 -5.16 15.01 -7.96
N LEU A 25 -4.50 16.07 -8.48
CA LEU A 25 -3.17 16.49 -7.99
C LEU A 25 -3.21 17.01 -6.54
N GLU A 26 -4.36 17.47 -6.08
CA GLU A 26 -4.55 17.87 -4.69
C GLU A 26 -4.19 16.76 -3.70
N TYR A 27 -4.46 15.48 -4.04
CA TYR A 27 -4.07 14.34 -3.20
C TYR A 27 -2.55 14.22 -3.08
N LEU A 28 -1.81 14.40 -4.20
CA LEU A 28 -0.36 14.41 -4.17
C LEU A 28 0.16 15.57 -3.32
N TYR A 29 -0.42 16.75 -3.46
CA TYR A 29 -0.09 17.91 -2.64
C TYR A 29 -0.26 17.59 -1.15
N PHE A 30 -1.44 17.10 -0.70
CA PHE A 30 -1.69 16.77 0.70
C PHE A 30 -0.76 15.68 1.23
N GLN A 31 -0.41 14.69 0.41
CA GLN A 31 0.47 13.60 0.79
C GLN A 31 1.95 14.00 0.86
N THR A 32 2.35 15.07 0.16
CA THR A 32 3.75 15.50 0.06
C THR A 32 4.08 16.78 0.80
N LYS A 33 3.10 17.66 1.11
CA LYS A 33 3.31 18.99 1.69
C LYS A 33 4.17 19.02 2.96
N ARG A 34 4.17 17.95 3.74
CA ARG A 34 5.02 17.83 4.95
C ARG A 34 6.51 17.67 4.63
N LYS A 35 6.84 17.13 3.46
CA LYS A 35 8.23 16.87 3.02
C LYS A 35 8.73 17.90 2.05
N TYR A 36 7.84 18.38 1.20
CA TYR A 36 8.13 19.33 0.14
C TYR A 36 7.16 20.50 0.26
N PRO A 37 7.57 21.62 0.88
CA PRO A 37 6.71 22.80 1.08
C PRO A 37 6.53 23.54 -0.25
N ARG A 38 5.73 22.99 -1.12
CA ARG A 38 5.30 23.58 -2.40
C ARG A 38 3.80 23.75 -2.37
N ASP A 39 3.26 24.76 -3.04
CA ASP A 39 1.83 24.96 -3.17
C ASP A 39 1.20 24.02 -4.21
N LEU A 40 -0.11 23.95 -4.25
CA LEU A 40 -0.84 23.12 -5.22
C LEU A 40 -0.57 23.61 -6.64
N LYS A 41 -0.45 24.94 -6.84
CA LYS A 41 -0.19 25.54 -8.14
C LYS A 41 1.11 25.01 -8.77
N TYR A 42 2.17 24.78 -7.99
CA TYR A 42 3.40 24.16 -8.50
C TYR A 42 3.13 22.80 -9.17
N PHE A 43 2.28 21.94 -8.55
CA PHE A 43 1.95 20.63 -9.11
C PHE A 43 1.10 20.76 -10.37
N GLU A 44 0.18 21.70 -10.39
CA GLU A 44 -0.69 21.98 -11.55
C GLU A 44 0.11 22.53 -12.72
N ASP A 45 0.94 23.53 -12.51
CA ASP A 45 1.80 24.14 -13.55
C ASP A 45 2.79 23.10 -14.11
N THR A 46 3.38 22.27 -13.24
CA THR A 46 4.25 21.17 -13.66
C THR A 46 3.50 20.15 -14.53
N TYR A 47 2.29 19.77 -14.11
CA TYR A 47 1.45 18.85 -14.87
C TYR A 47 1.12 19.43 -16.24
N GLU A 48 0.66 20.69 -16.32
CA GLU A 48 0.29 21.35 -17.57
C GLU A 48 1.48 21.47 -18.52
N PHE A 49 2.65 21.86 -18.00
CA PHE A 49 3.87 21.98 -18.81
C PHE A 49 4.20 20.68 -19.55
N PHE A 50 4.21 19.55 -18.85
CA PHE A 50 4.52 18.26 -19.45
C PHE A 50 3.34 17.68 -20.23
N ASN A 51 2.09 17.97 -19.83
CA ASN A 51 0.90 17.45 -20.48
C ASN A 51 0.67 18.06 -21.88
N LYS A 52 1.16 19.27 -22.16
CA LYS A 52 1.17 19.85 -23.52
C LYS A 52 1.82 18.91 -24.55
N LYS A 53 2.81 18.12 -24.12
CA LYS A 53 3.49 17.12 -24.95
C LYS A 53 3.00 15.69 -24.67
N LYS A 54 1.91 15.52 -23.92
CA LYS A 54 1.35 14.22 -23.47
C LYS A 54 2.37 13.35 -22.70
N LEU A 55 3.31 14.00 -22.02
CA LEU A 55 4.35 13.31 -21.23
C LEU A 55 3.97 13.15 -19.76
N ALA A 56 3.00 13.92 -19.25
CA ALA A 56 2.55 13.85 -17.86
C ALA A 56 1.54 12.72 -17.66
N GLU A 57 1.80 11.86 -16.69
CA GLU A 57 0.83 10.88 -16.23
C GLU A 57 0.72 10.93 -14.71
N PHE A 58 -0.51 10.91 -14.21
CA PHE A 58 -0.80 10.87 -12.79
C PHE A 58 -1.55 9.58 -12.44
N TYR A 59 -1.13 8.93 -11.37
CA TYR A 59 -1.76 7.71 -10.86
C TYR A 59 -1.98 7.81 -9.38
N TYR A 60 -3.04 7.15 -8.90
CA TYR A 60 -3.30 7.03 -7.49
C TYR A 60 -3.76 5.62 -7.11
N ALA A 61 -3.47 5.27 -5.87
CA ALA A 61 -3.94 4.05 -5.23
C ALA A 61 -5.12 4.39 -4.33
N LYS A 62 -6.27 3.80 -4.61
CA LYS A 62 -7.51 3.93 -3.84
C LYS A 62 -7.70 2.67 -2.99
N LEU A 63 -7.96 2.84 -1.71
CA LEU A 63 -8.42 1.77 -0.84
C LEU A 63 -9.94 1.66 -1.00
N ASP A 64 -10.39 0.56 -1.56
CA ASP A 64 -11.79 0.18 -1.54
C ASP A 64 -12.12 -0.38 -0.15
N THR A 65 -12.82 0.41 0.63
CA THR A 65 -13.12 0.09 2.04
C THR A 65 -14.13 -1.04 2.18
N SER A 66 -14.98 -1.25 1.19
CA SER A 66 -15.94 -2.36 1.18
C SER A 66 -15.24 -3.69 0.90
N ILE A 67 -14.34 -3.73 -0.07
CA ILE A 67 -13.50 -4.89 -0.34
C ILE A 67 -12.60 -5.19 0.87
N TYR A 68 -12.00 -4.15 1.46
CA TYR A 68 -11.17 -4.31 2.66
C TYR A 68 -11.95 -4.96 3.80
N LEU A 69 -13.13 -4.41 4.13
CA LEU A 69 -14.00 -4.95 5.17
C LEU A 69 -14.39 -6.41 4.91
N ASN A 70 -14.80 -6.72 3.67
CA ASN A 70 -15.20 -8.08 3.30
C ASN A 70 -14.05 -9.07 3.43
N ASN A 71 -12.84 -8.69 3.03
CA ASN A 71 -11.67 -9.55 3.14
C ASN A 71 -11.26 -9.77 4.61
N VAL A 72 -11.34 -8.74 5.45
CA VAL A 72 -11.09 -8.87 6.89
C VAL A 72 -12.14 -9.76 7.56
N ARG A 73 -13.42 -9.64 7.19
CA ARG A 73 -14.50 -10.54 7.70
C ARG A 73 -14.23 -12.01 7.36
N LYS A 74 -13.84 -12.30 6.11
CA LYS A 74 -13.50 -13.65 5.68
C LYS A 74 -12.32 -14.22 6.47
N GLU A 75 -11.28 -13.41 6.69
CA GLU A 75 -10.10 -13.83 7.45
C GLU A 75 -10.45 -14.04 8.95
N TYR A 76 -11.28 -13.17 9.53
CA TYR A 76 -11.77 -13.35 10.91
C TYR A 76 -12.52 -14.65 11.07
N GLN A 77 -13.47 -14.96 10.18
CA GLN A 77 -14.23 -16.23 10.24
C GLN A 77 -13.30 -17.43 10.12
N LYS A 78 -12.35 -17.40 9.18
CA LYS A 78 -11.35 -18.47 9.03
C LYS A 78 -10.53 -18.69 10.30
N GLN A 79 -10.07 -17.62 10.96
CA GLN A 79 -9.31 -17.71 12.20
C GLN A 79 -10.18 -18.23 13.37
N LEU A 80 -11.45 -17.82 13.41
CA LEU A 80 -12.40 -18.30 14.40
C LEU A 80 -12.64 -19.81 14.26
N ASP A 81 -12.86 -20.30 13.04
CA ASP A 81 -13.08 -21.73 12.76
C ASP A 81 -11.85 -22.57 13.14
N LEU A 82 -10.64 -22.08 12.83
CA LEU A 82 -9.38 -22.74 13.23
C LEU A 82 -9.22 -22.77 14.76
N ASN A 83 -9.59 -21.69 15.43
CA ASN A 83 -9.51 -21.57 16.87
C ASN A 83 -10.48 -22.57 17.55
N ASN A 84 -11.73 -22.65 17.04
CA ASN A 84 -12.73 -23.59 17.55
C ASN A 84 -12.30 -25.05 17.37
N LYS A 85 -11.74 -25.42 16.22
CA LYS A 85 -11.19 -26.77 15.99
C LYS A 85 -10.11 -27.14 17.00
N VAL A 86 -9.19 -26.23 17.30
CA VAL A 86 -8.13 -26.48 18.29
C VAL A 86 -8.71 -26.59 19.70
N ASN A 87 -9.77 -25.85 20.04
CA ASN A 87 -10.47 -26.00 21.31
C ASN A 87 -11.11 -27.41 21.43
N GLU A 88 -11.77 -27.88 20.39
CA GLU A 88 -12.35 -29.23 20.36
C GLU A 88 -11.28 -30.32 20.50
N GLU A 89 -10.15 -30.18 19.75
CA GLU A 89 -8.99 -31.08 19.88
C GLU A 89 -8.42 -31.11 21.30
N LEU A 90 -8.37 -29.97 22.00
CA LEU A 90 -7.91 -29.86 23.38
C LEU A 90 -8.86 -30.55 24.37
N LEU A 91 -10.18 -30.45 24.17
CA LEU A 91 -11.18 -31.10 25.02
C LEU A 91 -11.13 -32.64 24.92
N ILE A 92 -10.81 -33.16 23.73
CA ILE A 92 -10.71 -34.61 23.49
C ILE A 92 -9.36 -35.17 23.94
N SER A 93 -8.33 -34.34 24.00
CA SER A 93 -6.97 -34.77 24.33
C SER A 93 -6.86 -35.16 25.80
N LYS A 94 -6.67 -36.46 26.09
CA LYS A 94 -6.50 -37.00 27.45
C LYS A 94 -5.13 -36.71 28.07
N LYS A 95 -4.17 -36.14 27.32
CA LYS A 95 -2.81 -35.82 27.79
C LYS A 95 -2.53 -34.32 27.62
N ASN A 96 -1.73 -33.76 28.54
CA ASN A 96 -1.18 -32.41 28.42
C ASN A 96 -0.38 -32.30 27.09
N ASN A 97 -1.01 -31.83 26.03
CA ASN A 97 -0.39 -31.65 24.72
C ASN A 97 0.15 -30.22 24.59
N THR A 98 1.40 -30.03 25.08
CA THR A 98 2.08 -28.72 25.05
C THR A 98 2.07 -28.08 23.66
N LYS A 99 2.20 -28.90 22.59
CA LYS A 99 2.18 -28.40 21.21
C LYS A 99 0.80 -27.80 20.85
N LEU A 100 -0.27 -28.44 21.28
CA LEU A 100 -1.65 -28.00 21.02
C LEU A 100 -1.98 -26.74 21.83
N ILE A 101 -1.50 -26.67 23.08
CA ILE A 101 -1.64 -25.50 23.95
C ILE A 101 -0.91 -24.29 23.34
N ASN A 102 0.33 -24.45 22.88
CA ASN A 102 1.09 -23.37 22.22
C ASN A 102 0.40 -22.91 20.94
N LYS A 103 -0.12 -23.84 20.12
CA LYS A 103 -0.91 -23.51 18.92
C LYS A 103 -2.15 -22.70 19.28
N LYS A 104 -2.86 -23.06 20.37
CA LYS A 104 -4.02 -22.31 20.85
C LYS A 104 -3.65 -20.89 21.25
N ILE A 105 -2.58 -20.68 22.00
CA ILE A 105 -2.11 -19.35 22.42
C ILE A 105 -1.82 -18.47 21.19
N GLU A 106 -1.15 -19.02 20.17
CA GLU A 106 -0.87 -18.28 18.91
C GLU A 106 -2.15 -17.92 18.15
N LEU A 107 -3.12 -18.86 18.09
CA LEU A 107 -4.40 -18.63 17.44
C LEU A 107 -5.24 -17.57 18.18
N ASP A 108 -5.27 -17.58 19.51
CA ASP A 108 -5.96 -16.59 20.32
C ASP A 108 -5.40 -15.19 20.07
N LYS A 109 -4.06 -15.07 20.05
CA LYS A 109 -3.40 -13.81 19.72
C LYS A 109 -3.71 -13.34 18.30
N SER A 110 -3.71 -14.27 17.33
CA SER A 110 -4.06 -13.97 15.94
C SER A 110 -5.52 -13.53 15.82
N LEU A 111 -6.44 -14.24 16.47
CA LEU A 111 -7.87 -13.93 16.48
C LEU A 111 -8.15 -12.55 17.09
N ASN A 112 -7.49 -12.20 18.18
CA ASN A 112 -7.64 -10.87 18.78
C ASN A 112 -7.12 -9.76 17.85
N ASN A 113 -6.00 -9.97 17.17
CA ASN A 113 -5.46 -9.02 16.20
C ASN A 113 -6.42 -8.78 15.02
N ILE A 114 -6.98 -9.86 14.44
CA ILE A 114 -7.90 -9.72 13.30
C ILE A 114 -9.25 -9.16 13.73
N LYS A 115 -9.71 -9.41 14.97
CA LYS A 115 -10.89 -8.78 15.55
C LYS A 115 -10.73 -7.26 15.64
N ASN A 116 -9.59 -6.78 16.10
CA ASN A 116 -9.29 -5.35 16.15
C ASN A 116 -9.21 -4.75 14.73
N GLU A 117 -8.65 -5.48 13.77
CA GLU A 117 -8.63 -5.06 12.36
C GLU A 117 -10.04 -5.02 11.77
N LEU A 118 -10.95 -5.93 12.16
CA LEU A 118 -12.34 -5.95 11.74
C LEU A 118 -13.11 -4.71 12.25
N ILE A 119 -12.93 -4.36 13.52
CA ILE A 119 -13.53 -3.15 14.10
C ILE A 119 -13.04 -1.92 13.33
N TYR A 120 -11.73 -1.81 13.09
CA TYR A 120 -11.13 -0.73 12.33
C TYR A 120 -11.68 -0.65 10.90
N ALA A 121 -11.74 -1.78 10.18
CA ALA A 121 -12.25 -1.84 8.81
C ALA A 121 -13.74 -1.47 8.73
N THR A 122 -14.54 -1.85 9.74
CA THR A 122 -15.96 -1.50 9.83
C THR A 122 -16.15 -0.01 9.97
N ASN A 123 -15.42 0.64 10.90
CA ASN A 123 -15.49 2.08 11.09
C ASN A 123 -14.99 2.83 9.84
N LEU A 124 -13.88 2.40 9.27
CA LEU A 124 -13.33 3.01 8.07
C LEU A 124 -14.30 2.96 6.89
N ASN A 125 -14.99 1.82 6.69
CA ASN A 125 -15.98 1.70 5.62
C ASN A 125 -17.22 2.56 5.87
N ARG A 126 -17.65 2.70 7.12
CA ARG A 126 -18.76 3.58 7.48
C ARG A 126 -18.45 5.06 7.20
N GLU A 127 -17.22 5.48 7.54
CA GLU A 127 -16.76 6.86 7.33
C GLU A 127 -16.42 7.17 5.86
N ASN A 128 -15.99 6.16 5.09
CA ASN A 128 -15.52 6.29 3.72
C ASN A 128 -16.14 5.21 2.81
N PRO A 129 -17.46 5.20 2.60
CA PRO A 129 -18.14 4.13 1.84
C PRO A 129 -17.70 4.08 0.37
N ASN A 130 -17.26 5.20 -0.19
CA ASN A 130 -16.74 5.31 -1.55
C ASN A 130 -15.23 5.00 -1.66
N GLY A 131 -14.59 4.57 -0.55
CA GLY A 131 -13.15 4.38 -0.47
C GLY A 131 -12.38 5.70 -0.38
N LEU A 132 -11.05 5.62 -0.28
CA LEU A 132 -10.19 6.80 -0.13
C LEU A 132 -8.85 6.64 -0.86
N ILE A 133 -8.29 7.76 -1.34
CA ILE A 133 -7.00 7.79 -2.03
C ILE A 133 -5.89 7.81 -0.97
N VAL A 134 -5.06 6.76 -0.96
CA VAL A 134 -4.06 6.53 0.10
C VAL A 134 -2.61 6.67 -0.37
N ALA A 135 -2.37 6.67 -1.68
CA ALA A 135 -1.07 6.98 -2.27
C ALA A 135 -1.24 7.55 -3.69
N SER A 136 -0.25 8.30 -4.15
CA SER A 136 -0.25 8.89 -5.49
C SER A 136 1.17 8.96 -6.05
N ALA A 137 1.26 9.01 -7.39
CA ALA A 137 2.50 9.11 -8.14
C ALA A 137 2.31 9.99 -9.38
N PHE A 138 3.24 10.89 -9.59
CA PHE A 138 3.34 11.73 -10.78
C PHE A 138 4.53 11.25 -11.62
N ILE A 139 4.25 10.87 -12.85
CA ILE A 139 5.20 10.25 -13.78
C ILE A 139 5.42 11.19 -14.96
N ILE A 140 6.66 11.31 -15.38
CA ILE A 140 7.02 11.87 -16.69
C ILE A 140 7.44 10.71 -17.58
N LYS A 141 6.72 10.56 -18.69
CA LYS A 141 6.92 9.49 -19.66
C LYS A 141 7.57 10.03 -20.94
N ASN A 142 8.64 9.38 -21.38
CA ASN A 142 9.26 9.59 -22.68
C ASN A 142 9.00 8.39 -23.58
N THR A 143 9.67 8.34 -24.76
CA THR A 143 9.50 7.29 -25.75
C THR A 143 9.87 5.90 -25.21
N ASP A 144 10.95 5.80 -24.44
CA ASP A 144 11.53 4.54 -23.96
C ASP A 144 11.73 4.47 -22.44
N SER A 145 11.35 5.52 -21.72
CA SER A 145 11.54 5.59 -20.28
C SER A 145 10.39 6.30 -19.56
N ALA A 146 10.17 5.95 -18.31
CA ALA A 146 9.29 6.66 -17.39
C ALA A 146 10.06 7.03 -16.12
N THR A 147 9.84 8.24 -15.62
CA THR A 147 10.48 8.76 -14.41
C THR A 147 9.44 9.08 -13.37
N LEU A 148 9.58 8.51 -12.19
CA LEU A 148 8.81 8.90 -11.00
C LEU A 148 9.28 10.26 -10.54
N LEU A 149 8.58 11.32 -10.95
CA LEU A 149 8.94 12.69 -10.60
C LEU A 149 8.64 12.96 -9.12
N MET A 150 7.46 12.60 -8.68
CA MET A 150 7.00 12.77 -7.30
C MET A 150 6.07 11.64 -6.89
N ASP A 151 6.10 11.29 -5.61
CA ASP A 151 5.18 10.34 -5.02
C ASP A 151 4.83 10.70 -3.57
N GLY A 152 3.64 10.33 -3.18
CA GLY A 152 3.14 10.55 -1.83
C GLY A 152 2.30 9.39 -1.32
N TYR A 153 2.07 9.39 -0.01
CA TYR A 153 1.11 8.49 0.63
C TYR A 153 0.61 9.12 1.93
N ASP A 154 -0.60 8.75 2.35
CA ASP A 154 -1.12 9.12 3.66
C ASP A 154 -0.45 8.25 4.74
N PRO A 155 0.30 8.84 5.70
CA PRO A 155 0.96 8.09 6.77
C PRO A 155 0.02 7.23 7.63
N LYS A 156 -1.25 7.61 7.77
CA LYS A 156 -2.27 6.84 8.49
C LYS A 156 -2.46 5.45 7.87
N PHE A 157 -2.27 5.34 6.55
CA PHE A 157 -2.42 4.11 5.78
C PHE A 157 -1.09 3.43 5.41
N LYS A 158 0.02 3.77 6.07
CA LYS A 158 1.34 3.16 5.80
C LYS A 158 1.30 1.62 5.80
N ARG A 159 0.52 1.03 6.71
CA ARG A 159 0.39 -0.43 6.88
C ARG A 159 -0.28 -1.15 5.70
N VAL A 160 -1.02 -0.45 4.83
CA VAL A 160 -1.68 -1.09 3.69
C VAL A 160 -0.74 -1.27 2.49
N ASN A 161 0.48 -0.71 2.54
CA ASN A 161 1.50 -0.81 1.49
C ASN A 161 1.06 -0.33 0.09
N ALA A 162 0.09 0.57 0.02
CA ALA A 162 -0.49 1.06 -1.23
C ALA A 162 0.56 1.63 -2.19
N LYS A 163 1.56 2.37 -1.67
CA LYS A 163 2.65 2.93 -2.47
C LYS A 163 3.50 1.83 -3.14
N HIS A 164 3.77 0.70 -2.45
CA HIS A 164 4.52 -0.41 -3.05
C HIS A 164 3.74 -1.04 -4.21
N LEU A 165 2.42 -1.25 -4.03
CA LEU A 165 1.57 -1.77 -5.09
C LEU A 165 1.47 -0.79 -6.26
N LEU A 166 1.29 0.51 -5.99
CA LEU A 166 1.21 1.55 -7.01
C LEU A 166 2.45 1.53 -7.92
N ILE A 167 3.65 1.62 -7.33
CA ILE A 167 4.89 1.62 -8.10
C ILE A 167 5.09 0.30 -8.85
N TRP A 168 4.81 -0.84 -8.22
CA TRP A 168 4.89 -2.13 -8.90
C TRP A 168 3.96 -2.22 -10.12
N LYS A 169 2.71 -1.79 -9.98
CA LYS A 169 1.75 -1.77 -11.10
C LYS A 169 2.16 -0.82 -12.23
N LEU A 170 2.84 0.28 -11.90
CA LEU A 170 3.40 1.17 -12.91
C LEU A 170 4.58 0.53 -13.65
N ILE A 171 5.46 -0.17 -12.94
CA ILE A 171 6.56 -0.93 -13.56
C ILE A 171 6.00 -2.01 -14.50
N GLU A 172 5.02 -2.82 -14.02
CA GLU A 172 4.36 -3.84 -14.86
C GLU A 172 3.71 -3.22 -16.11
N ARG A 173 3.03 -2.08 -15.94
CA ARG A 173 2.36 -1.37 -17.02
C ARG A 173 3.35 -0.90 -18.08
N TYR A 174 4.37 -0.15 -17.69
CA TYR A 174 5.34 0.41 -18.61
C TYR A 174 6.22 -0.65 -19.27
N SER A 175 6.52 -1.73 -18.58
CA SER A 175 7.17 -2.91 -19.19
C SER A 175 6.31 -3.50 -20.32
N LYS A 176 4.98 -3.62 -20.11
CA LYS A 176 4.06 -4.09 -21.17
C LYS A 176 3.91 -3.10 -22.32
N GLU A 177 4.07 -1.80 -22.05
CA GLU A 177 4.10 -0.75 -23.08
C GLU A 177 5.45 -0.71 -23.86
N GLY A 178 6.42 -1.55 -23.50
CA GLY A 178 7.73 -1.65 -24.17
C GLY A 178 8.76 -0.63 -23.71
N LEU A 179 8.52 0.11 -22.61
CA LEU A 179 9.52 1.01 -22.06
C LEU A 179 10.69 0.23 -21.47
N LYS A 180 11.92 0.69 -21.78
CA LYS A 180 13.16 0.05 -21.35
C LYS A 180 13.55 0.37 -19.91
N GLN A 181 13.07 1.53 -19.39
CA GLN A 181 13.51 2.05 -18.11
C GLN A 181 12.36 2.63 -17.28
N PHE A 182 12.32 2.30 -15.99
CA PHE A 182 11.51 3.00 -14.99
C PHE A 182 12.42 3.60 -13.91
N ASN A 183 12.60 4.92 -13.93
CA ASN A 183 13.51 5.63 -13.04
C ASN A 183 12.79 6.05 -11.75
N LEU A 184 13.20 5.51 -10.61
CA LEU A 184 12.70 5.85 -9.28
C LEU A 184 13.42 7.06 -8.65
N GLY A 185 14.32 7.70 -9.38
CA GLY A 185 15.23 8.73 -8.89
C GLY A 185 16.39 8.17 -8.05
N GLY A 186 17.36 9.02 -7.75
CA GLY A 186 18.57 8.65 -7.02
C GLY A 186 18.29 8.14 -5.59
N ILE A 187 19.23 7.37 -5.07
CA ILE A 187 19.33 7.03 -3.64
C ILE A 187 20.40 7.88 -2.98
N ASN A 188 20.21 8.25 -1.72
CA ASN A 188 21.26 8.89 -0.94
C ASN A 188 22.31 7.85 -0.54
N ASN A 189 23.55 8.33 -0.29
CA ASN A 189 24.68 7.47 0.06
C ASN A 189 24.25 6.38 1.08
N PRO A 190 24.24 5.10 0.70
CA PRO A 190 23.81 4.03 1.59
C PRO A 190 24.77 3.78 2.75
N LEU A 191 26.03 4.24 2.63
CA LEU A 191 27.08 4.09 3.62
C LEU A 191 27.08 5.20 4.68
N ALA A 192 26.26 6.26 4.53
CA ALA A 192 26.15 7.30 5.54
C ALA A 192 25.46 6.74 6.80
N PRO A 193 26.15 6.66 7.95
CA PRO A 193 25.55 6.25 9.20
C PRO A 193 24.39 7.20 9.55
N GLN A 194 23.29 6.64 10.05
CA GLN A 194 22.09 7.39 10.49
C GLN A 194 21.38 8.22 9.39
N SER A 195 21.38 7.78 8.15
CA SER A 195 20.68 8.47 7.09
C SER A 195 19.18 8.56 7.38
N ARG A 196 18.65 9.79 7.55
CA ARG A 196 17.22 10.08 7.59
C ARG A 196 16.47 9.55 6.36
N TYR A 197 17.21 9.17 5.33
CA TYR A 197 16.72 8.65 4.05
C TYR A 197 16.72 7.11 3.98
N LYS A 198 17.15 6.40 5.03
CA LYS A 198 17.20 4.93 5.02
C LYS A 198 15.91 4.30 4.51
N GLY A 199 14.76 4.71 5.04
CA GLY A 199 13.47 4.16 4.62
C GLY A 199 13.11 4.45 3.15
N LEU A 200 13.59 5.56 2.58
CA LEU A 200 13.43 5.89 1.17
C LEU A 200 14.35 5.02 0.30
N ASN A 201 15.60 4.85 0.71
CA ASN A 201 16.55 3.99 0.03
C ASN A 201 16.05 2.52 0.04
N ASP A 202 15.66 2.01 1.20
CA ASP A 202 15.09 0.65 1.35
C ASP A 202 13.85 0.44 0.47
N PHE A 203 13.02 1.49 0.34
CA PHE A 203 11.86 1.45 -0.55
C PHE A 203 12.29 1.32 -2.01
N LYS A 204 13.21 2.20 -2.49
CA LYS A 204 13.66 2.19 -3.88
C LYS A 204 14.43 0.92 -4.24
N LEU A 205 15.29 0.45 -3.36
CA LEU A 205 16.08 -0.77 -3.54
C LEU A 205 15.23 -2.06 -3.44
N SER A 206 13.96 -1.96 -3.06
CA SER A 206 13.08 -3.13 -2.99
C SER A 206 12.49 -3.55 -4.33
N PHE A 207 12.59 -2.71 -5.37
CA PHE A 207 12.12 -2.95 -6.74
C PHE A 207 13.24 -3.42 -7.64
#